data_bd006ed3f20fedb7a373af2fc42d8cf1
#
_entry.id   bd006ed3f20fedb7a373af2fc42d8cf1
#
_cell.length_a   1.000
_cell.length_b   1.000
_cell.length_c   1.000
_cell.angle_alpha   90.00
_cell.angle_beta   90.00
_cell.angle_gamma   90.00
#
_symmetry.space_group_name_H-M   'P 1'
#
loop_
_entity.id
_entity.type
_entity.pdbx_description
1 polymer ?
#
loop_
_entity_poly.entity_id
_entity_poly.type
_entity_poly.pdbx_seq_one_letter_code
_entity_poly.pdbx_strand_id
1 'polypeptide(L)'
;MLFTLTNLKAQKASKINVEYSDFADINQTEIPDALLLTGNVRVSHDGVIFTCNKAYVFQKENYLKAFGEVQMVQGDTLFLNSKYAEYNGEVKQAYATGNVIMRSPESTLVTDTINFNRNTQEAF
;
A
#
# COMPACT_ATOMS: atom_id res chain seq x y z
N MET A 1 9.97 -4.04 37.51
CA MET A 1 10.12 -3.96 37.02
C MET A 1 10.30 -4.08 35.77
N LEU A 2 10.43 -4.42 35.07
CA LEU A 2 10.81 -4.57 33.91
C LEU A 2 9.93 -5.11 33.01
N PHE A 3 8.91 -5.40 33.19
CA PHE A 3 8.03 -5.97 32.43
C PHE A 3 7.58 -5.18 31.32
N THR A 4 7.77 -4.03 31.24
CA THR A 4 7.36 -3.24 30.11
C THR A 4 7.95 -3.73 28.80
N LEU A 5 9.00 -4.47 28.86
CA LEU A 5 9.60 -4.98 27.65
C LEU A 5 8.72 -5.91 26.89
N THR A 6 7.89 -6.64 27.58
CA THR A 6 7.06 -7.60 26.88
C THR A 6 6.02 -6.93 26.02
N ASN A 7 5.61 -5.72 26.39
CA ASN A 7 4.65 -5.02 25.58
C ASN A 7 5.17 -4.70 24.20
N LEU A 8 6.43 -4.39 24.09
CA LEU A 8 7.01 -4.09 22.80
C LEU A 8 7.01 -5.29 21.89
N LYS A 9 7.22 -6.46 22.46
CA LYS A 9 7.25 -7.66 21.64
C LYS A 9 5.90 -8.06 21.14
N ALA A 10 4.86 -7.68 21.84
CA ALA A 10 3.53 -8.08 21.46
C ALA A 10 2.98 -7.28 20.28
N GLN A 11 3.62 -6.19 19.94
CA GLN A 11 3.12 -5.35 18.86
C GLN A 11 3.38 -5.97 17.50
N LYS A 12 2.35 -5.98 16.69
CA LYS A 12 2.42 -6.46 15.33
C LYS A 12 2.02 -5.33 14.41
N ALA A 13 2.48 -5.39 13.17
CA ALA A 13 2.01 -4.46 12.16
C ALA A 13 0.50 -4.63 12.00
N SER A 14 -0.21 -3.54 11.81
CA SER A 14 -1.62 -3.60 11.53
C SER A 14 -1.83 -4.21 10.14
N LYS A 15 -3.03 -4.68 9.89
CA LYS A 15 -3.36 -5.30 8.61
C LYS A 15 -3.86 -4.28 7.62
N ILE A 16 -3.57 -4.53 6.36
CA ILE A 16 -4.15 -3.77 5.26
C ILE A 16 -5.66 -3.92 5.33
N ASN A 17 -6.37 -2.81 5.27
CA ASN A 17 -7.80 -2.76 5.40
C ASN A 17 -8.47 -2.45 4.06
N VAL A 18 -9.37 -3.31 3.61
CA VAL A 18 -10.14 -3.07 2.40
C VAL A 18 -11.32 -2.20 2.77
N GLU A 19 -11.37 -0.99 2.22
CA GLU A 19 -12.45 -0.05 2.52
C GLU A 19 -13.58 -0.14 1.52
N TYR A 20 -13.26 -0.30 0.23
CA TYR A 20 -14.28 -0.37 -0.80
C TYR A 20 -13.75 -0.98 -2.09
N SER A 21 -14.60 -1.67 -2.80
CA SER A 21 -14.43 -2.00 -4.21
C SER A 21 -15.83 -2.29 -4.78
N ASP A 22 -15.97 -2.16 -6.09
CA ASP A 22 -17.22 -2.50 -6.73
C ASP A 22 -17.47 -4.01 -6.66
N PHE A 23 -16.41 -4.79 -6.83
CA PHE A 23 -16.46 -6.25 -6.79
C PHE A 23 -15.30 -6.81 -5.99
N ALA A 24 -15.54 -7.92 -5.30
CA ALA A 24 -14.51 -8.63 -4.56
C ALA A 24 -14.69 -10.13 -4.80
N ASP A 25 -13.61 -10.83 -5.12
CA ASP A 25 -13.65 -12.26 -5.40
C ASP A 25 -12.55 -12.97 -4.60
N ILE A 26 -12.95 -13.76 -3.65
CA ILE A 26 -12.04 -14.52 -2.81
C ILE A 26 -11.73 -15.88 -3.44
N ASN A 27 -12.50 -16.32 -4.42
CA ASN A 27 -12.37 -17.63 -5.03
C ASN A 27 -11.72 -17.61 -6.40
N GLN A 28 -11.16 -16.48 -6.80
CA GLN A 28 -10.47 -16.39 -8.08
C GLN A 28 -9.30 -17.37 -8.11
N THR A 29 -8.95 -17.86 -9.27
CA THR A 29 -7.93 -18.89 -9.41
C THR A 29 -6.61 -18.40 -9.98
N GLU A 30 -6.56 -17.16 -10.44
CA GLU A 30 -5.36 -16.62 -11.07
C GLU A 30 -4.20 -16.48 -10.08
N ILE A 31 -4.47 -15.97 -8.91
CA ILE A 31 -3.47 -15.81 -7.86
C ILE A 31 -4.07 -16.41 -6.58
N PRO A 32 -3.74 -17.66 -6.29
CA PRO A 32 -4.29 -18.32 -5.09
C PRO A 32 -3.97 -17.54 -3.81
N ASP A 33 -4.88 -17.60 -2.87
CA ASP A 33 -4.76 -16.97 -1.55
C ASP A 33 -4.83 -15.45 -1.57
N ALA A 34 -5.19 -14.85 -2.70
CA ALA A 34 -5.37 -13.42 -2.78
C ALA A 34 -6.84 -13.08 -2.96
N LEU A 35 -7.25 -11.98 -2.37
CA LEU A 35 -8.55 -11.39 -2.59
C LEU A 35 -8.44 -10.44 -3.78
N LEU A 36 -9.21 -10.68 -4.83
CA LEU A 36 -9.23 -9.80 -6.00
C LEU A 36 -10.29 -8.73 -5.82
N LEU A 37 -9.88 -7.49 -5.93
CA LEU A 37 -10.77 -6.32 -5.88
C LEU A 37 -10.79 -5.66 -7.24
N THR A 38 -11.97 -5.30 -7.73
CA THR A 38 -12.12 -4.70 -9.04
C THR A 38 -13.09 -3.52 -8.99
N GLY A 39 -12.69 -2.41 -9.57
CA GLY A 39 -13.50 -1.22 -9.71
C GLY A 39 -13.49 -0.32 -8.49
N ASN A 40 -12.99 0.89 -8.65
CA ASN A 40 -12.98 1.93 -7.61
C ASN A 40 -12.43 1.40 -6.28
N VAL A 41 -11.31 0.72 -6.36
CA VAL A 41 -10.71 0.07 -5.20
C VAL A 41 -10.15 1.11 -4.24
N ARG A 42 -10.43 0.94 -2.95
CA ARG A 42 -9.87 1.77 -1.89
C ARG A 42 -9.42 0.89 -0.75
N VAL A 43 -8.17 1.02 -0.39
CA VAL A 43 -7.52 0.22 0.64
C VAL A 43 -6.72 1.16 1.52
N SER A 44 -6.65 0.90 2.81
CA SER A 44 -5.90 1.75 3.73
C SER A 44 -4.98 0.94 4.62
N HIS A 45 -3.96 1.58 5.13
CA HIS A 45 -3.04 0.98 6.09
C HIS A 45 -2.30 2.08 6.85
N ASP A 46 -2.49 2.13 8.16
CA ASP A 46 -1.75 3.04 9.05
C ASP A 46 -1.64 4.48 8.50
N GLY A 47 -2.76 5.05 8.10
CA GLY A 47 -2.79 6.44 7.65
C GLY A 47 -2.47 6.66 6.20
N VAL A 48 -2.18 5.61 5.44
CA VAL A 48 -2.02 5.74 3.99
C VAL A 48 -3.24 5.14 3.31
N ILE A 49 -3.65 5.76 2.21
CA ILE A 49 -4.78 5.32 1.43
C ILE A 49 -4.31 5.03 0.01
N PHE A 50 -4.68 3.85 -0.49
CA PHE A 50 -4.43 3.47 -1.87
C PHE A 50 -5.74 3.42 -2.61
N THR A 51 -5.79 4.01 -3.80
CA THR A 51 -6.91 3.85 -4.72
C THR A 51 -6.39 3.37 -6.06
N CYS A 52 -7.16 2.55 -6.75
CA CYS A 52 -6.75 1.99 -8.03
C CYS A 52 -7.95 1.35 -8.72
N ASN A 53 -7.73 0.82 -9.91
CA ASN A 53 -8.79 0.15 -10.66
C ASN A 53 -8.96 -1.31 -10.28
N LYS A 54 -7.86 -1.95 -9.91
CA LYS A 54 -7.85 -3.39 -9.59
C LYS A 54 -6.75 -3.66 -8.57
N ALA A 55 -6.97 -4.59 -7.66
CA ALA A 55 -5.95 -4.94 -6.68
C ALA A 55 -6.06 -6.39 -6.25
N TYR A 56 -4.92 -6.97 -5.89
CA TYR A 56 -4.89 -8.23 -5.17
C TYR A 56 -4.41 -7.93 -3.75
N VAL A 57 -5.17 -8.38 -2.77
CA VAL A 57 -4.81 -8.23 -1.35
C VAL A 57 -4.46 -9.59 -0.81
N PHE A 58 -3.23 -9.74 -0.33
CA PHE A 58 -2.73 -10.97 0.27
C PHE A 58 -2.81 -10.77 1.78
N GLN A 59 -3.92 -11.20 2.36
CA GLN A 59 -4.20 -10.88 3.77
C GLN A 59 -3.20 -11.51 4.74
N LYS A 60 -2.77 -12.72 4.47
CA LYS A 60 -1.81 -13.38 5.34
C LYS A 60 -0.47 -12.68 5.33
N GLU A 61 0.00 -12.29 4.14
CA GLU A 61 1.28 -11.63 3.97
C GLU A 61 1.22 -10.14 4.26
N ASN A 62 0.02 -9.61 4.39
CA ASN A 62 -0.20 -8.18 4.61
C ASN A 62 0.40 -7.37 3.45
N TYR A 63 0.05 -7.76 2.24
CA TYR A 63 0.66 -7.27 1.02
C TYR A 63 -0.40 -6.88 -0.01
N LEU A 64 -0.10 -5.87 -0.82
CA LEU A 64 -1.01 -5.34 -1.82
C LEU A 64 -0.32 -5.24 -3.16
N LYS A 65 -1.01 -5.65 -4.22
CA LYS A 65 -0.61 -5.33 -5.60
C LYS A 65 -1.75 -4.54 -6.23
N ALA A 66 -1.44 -3.34 -6.69
CA ALA A 66 -2.44 -2.40 -7.20
C ALA A 66 -2.16 -2.08 -8.66
N PHE A 67 -3.22 -2.07 -9.47
CA PHE A 67 -3.13 -1.91 -10.91
C PHE A 67 -4.06 -0.84 -11.41
N GLY A 68 -3.56 0.04 -12.27
CA GLY A 68 -4.37 1.01 -13.00
C GLY A 68 -4.71 2.25 -12.19
N GLU A 69 -4.20 3.39 -12.61
CA GLU A 69 -4.45 4.67 -11.97
C GLU A 69 -4.25 4.59 -10.46
N VAL A 70 -3.10 4.07 -10.07
CA VAL A 70 -2.79 3.88 -8.66
C VAL A 70 -2.45 5.22 -8.03
N GLN A 71 -3.09 5.51 -6.89
CA GLN A 71 -2.74 6.66 -6.06
C GLN A 71 -2.47 6.18 -4.65
N MET A 72 -1.41 6.71 -4.07
CA MET A 72 -1.10 6.50 -2.67
C MET A 72 -1.07 7.87 -2.01
N VAL A 73 -1.84 8.06 -0.95
CA VAL A 73 -1.94 9.33 -0.26
C VAL A 73 -1.65 9.12 1.21
N GLN A 74 -0.66 9.86 1.72
CA GLN A 74 -0.31 9.82 3.12
C GLN A 74 -0.55 11.21 3.71
N GLY A 75 -1.73 11.44 4.25
CA GLY A 75 -2.13 12.73 4.79
C GLY A 75 -1.84 13.86 3.80
N ASP A 76 -1.26 14.94 4.29
CA ASP A 76 -0.87 16.07 3.46
C ASP A 76 0.59 16.01 3.06
N THR A 77 1.29 14.95 3.41
CA THR A 77 2.75 14.90 3.28
C THR A 77 3.23 14.21 2.02
N LEU A 78 2.42 13.32 1.46
CA LEU A 78 2.87 12.55 0.32
C LEU A 78 1.72 12.15 -0.59
N PHE A 79 1.89 12.41 -1.89
CA PHE A 79 1.02 11.90 -2.93
C PHE A 79 1.89 11.16 -3.93
N LEU A 80 1.48 9.97 -4.30
CA LEU A 80 2.19 9.20 -5.31
C LEU A 80 1.18 8.67 -6.32
N ASN A 81 1.45 8.86 -7.61
CA ASN A 81 0.64 8.31 -8.69
C ASN A 81 1.50 7.39 -9.53
N SER A 82 0.93 6.29 -9.98
CA SER A 82 1.64 5.33 -10.85
C SER A 82 0.63 4.47 -11.59
N LYS A 83 1.12 3.64 -12.49
CA LYS A 83 0.28 2.66 -13.18
C LYS A 83 0.19 1.36 -12.40
N TYR A 84 1.21 1.05 -11.63
CA TYR A 84 1.28 -0.17 -10.84
C TYR A 84 2.00 0.11 -9.53
N ALA A 85 1.58 -0.54 -8.47
CA ALA A 85 2.27 -0.42 -7.19
C ALA A 85 2.13 -1.69 -6.37
N GLU A 86 3.13 -1.94 -5.53
CA GLU A 86 3.10 -2.98 -4.52
C GLU A 86 3.34 -2.34 -3.17
N TYR A 87 2.72 -2.86 -2.15
CA TYR A 87 2.90 -2.34 -0.81
C TYR A 87 2.99 -3.48 0.18
N ASN A 88 4.04 -3.45 0.99
CA ASN A 88 4.22 -4.42 2.06
C ASN A 88 3.84 -3.77 3.38
N GLY A 89 2.73 -4.19 3.97
CA GLY A 89 2.23 -3.60 5.21
C GLY A 89 3.04 -3.96 6.44
N GLU A 90 3.81 -5.06 6.39
CA GLU A 90 4.63 -5.45 7.52
C GLU A 90 5.80 -4.50 7.73
N VAL A 91 6.42 -4.05 6.66
CA VAL A 91 7.59 -3.17 6.73
C VAL A 91 7.31 -1.77 6.21
N LYS A 92 6.07 -1.51 5.77
CA LYS A 92 5.62 -0.20 5.27
C LYS A 92 6.47 0.30 4.11
N GLN A 93 6.72 -0.60 3.17
CA GLN A 93 7.53 -0.26 2.01
C GLN A 93 6.69 -0.39 0.74
N ALA A 94 6.78 0.63 -0.11
CA ALA A 94 6.05 0.69 -1.36
C ALA A 94 7.01 0.65 -2.53
N TYR A 95 6.57 0.03 -3.62
CA TYR A 95 7.24 0.02 -4.89
C TYR A 95 6.23 0.49 -5.93
N ALA A 96 6.61 1.40 -6.79
CA ALA A 96 5.70 1.89 -7.82
C ALA A 96 6.43 2.00 -9.15
N THR A 97 5.71 1.73 -10.23
CA THR A 97 6.27 1.83 -11.57
C THR A 97 5.19 2.28 -12.55
N GLY A 98 5.63 2.89 -13.65
CA GLY A 98 4.78 3.38 -14.71
C GLY A 98 4.39 4.84 -14.51
N ASN A 99 5.15 5.75 -15.11
CA ASN A 99 4.89 7.19 -15.03
C ASN A 99 4.68 7.67 -13.61
N VAL A 100 5.63 7.35 -12.75
CA VAL A 100 5.52 7.69 -11.33
C VAL A 100 5.67 9.19 -11.12
N ILE A 101 4.73 9.77 -10.37
CA ILE A 101 4.81 11.15 -9.93
C ILE A 101 4.65 11.13 -8.41
N MET A 102 5.64 11.61 -7.69
CA MET A 102 5.59 11.69 -6.24
C MET A 102 5.69 13.15 -5.83
N ARG A 103 4.71 13.60 -5.03
CA ARG A 103 4.66 14.99 -4.56
C ARG A 103 4.69 15.05 -3.06
N SER A 104 5.47 15.97 -2.55
CA SER A 104 5.46 16.35 -1.16
C SER A 104 5.28 17.87 -1.10
N PRO A 105 5.10 18.47 0.08
CA PRO A 105 4.92 19.93 0.16
C PRO A 105 6.06 20.73 -0.46
N GLU A 106 7.27 20.16 -0.47
CA GLU A 106 8.45 20.90 -0.93
C GLU A 106 8.95 20.50 -2.30
N SER A 107 8.51 19.39 -2.84
CA SER A 107 9.10 18.90 -4.08
C SER A 107 8.19 17.98 -4.85
N THR A 108 8.52 17.80 -6.13
CA THR A 108 7.86 16.85 -7.01
C THR A 108 8.95 16.03 -7.70
N LEU A 109 8.79 14.74 -7.68
CA LEU A 109 9.70 13.81 -8.35
C LEU A 109 8.94 13.07 -9.45
N VAL A 110 9.49 13.05 -10.65
CA VAL A 110 8.93 12.30 -11.77
C VAL A 110 9.96 11.26 -12.19
N THR A 111 9.53 10.01 -12.24
CA THR A 111 10.45 8.91 -12.55
C THR A 111 9.65 7.73 -13.11
N ASP A 112 10.33 6.73 -13.65
CA ASP A 112 9.67 5.52 -14.12
C ASP A 112 9.38 4.55 -12.99
N THR A 113 10.23 4.52 -11.98
CA THR A 113 10.15 3.53 -10.90
C THR A 113 10.69 4.13 -9.61
N ILE A 114 10.05 3.79 -8.50
CA ILE A 114 10.51 4.27 -7.21
C ILE A 114 10.22 3.24 -6.12
N ASN A 115 11.11 3.16 -5.14
CA ASN A 115 10.87 2.47 -3.89
C ASN A 115 10.76 3.52 -2.79
N PHE A 116 9.79 3.36 -1.90
CA PHE A 116 9.56 4.32 -0.84
C PHE A 116 9.37 3.60 0.48
N ASN A 117 10.12 4.00 1.51
CA ASN A 117 10.01 3.46 2.84
C ASN A 117 9.27 4.45 3.72
N ARG A 118 8.06 4.09 4.17
CA ARG A 118 7.24 4.99 4.98
C ARG A 118 7.83 5.25 6.36
N ASN A 119 8.60 4.30 6.91
CA ASN A 119 9.17 4.48 8.23
C ASN A 119 10.28 5.53 8.23
N THR A 120 11.10 5.53 7.20
CA THR A 120 12.22 6.48 7.10
C THR A 120 11.91 7.67 6.21
N GLN A 121 10.82 7.61 5.45
CA GLN A 121 10.45 8.62 4.46
C GLN A 121 11.49 8.75 3.36
N GLU A 122 12.21 7.67 3.06
CA GLU A 122 13.22 7.65 2.02
C GLU A 122 12.67 7.07 0.73
N ALA A 123 13.03 7.70 -0.39
CA ALA A 123 12.67 7.24 -1.72
C ALA A 123 13.94 6.89 -2.49
N PHE A 124 13.91 5.80 -3.27
CA PHE A 124 15.08 5.38 -4.03
C PHE A 124 14.71 4.49 -5.21
#